data_3b30c7029047dd77a7352da7f3599091
#
_entry.id   3b30c7029047dd77a7352da7f3599091
#
_cell.length_a   1.000
_cell.length_b   1.000
_cell.length_c   1.000
_cell.angle_alpha   90.00
_cell.angle_beta   90.00
_cell.angle_gamma   90.00
#
_symmetry.space_group_name_H-M   'P 1'
#
loop_
_entity.id
_entity.type
_entity.pdbx_description
1 polymer ?
#
loop_
_entity_poly.entity_id
_entity_poly.type
_entity_poly.pdbx_seq_one_letter_code
_entity_poly.pdbx_strand_id
1 'polypeptide(L)'
;MFLIDTHAHLVPRKFPPLPPDVDPRGWPSMEPLEDGRARMMIDGQQFRVIERAYFDPDARLKWMDQHGIALQVVSPLPELLGHWLAVDTACELAIFTNHTIAELVKTNSGRFAGLGMLPLQDVDRSVNMVASLAEMGLRGIEVGSNVGGRSIADPVYDRVFAELARHDLAVFVHGSRPAGSERFLGPPIMNNVIGIPQDCAAAIASFIATDVLARHPKLRLGFAHGGGTFAAVLDRMDFVWREFPALRNTSKVSPREYVGKFYFDTITYGASYLRYLIENFGIDTLICGTDGPAIGAQSELDMLVNDVCGGSAEAAEKIRWRNAARFLGLTGIVGAQGPGN
;
A
#
# COMPACT_ATOMS: atom_id res chain seq x y z
N MET A 1 -7.58 9.70 -21.39
CA MET A 1 -6.99 10.26 -20.14
C MET A 1 -6.17 9.16 -19.49
N PHE A 2 -4.98 9.46 -18.98
CA PHE A 2 -4.10 8.46 -18.34
C PHE A 2 -4.22 8.57 -16.82
N LEU A 3 -4.62 7.46 -16.15
CA LEU A 3 -4.77 7.37 -14.71
C LEU A 3 -4.05 6.11 -14.22
N ILE A 4 -3.21 6.27 -13.19
CA ILE A 4 -2.57 5.18 -12.46
C ILE A 4 -3.27 5.03 -11.12
N ASP A 5 -3.91 3.90 -10.91
CA ASP A 5 -4.44 3.48 -9.62
C ASP A 5 -3.33 2.80 -8.82
N THR A 6 -2.86 3.43 -7.73
CA THR A 6 -1.71 2.94 -6.94
C THR A 6 -2.10 2.07 -5.75
N HIS A 7 -3.37 1.91 -5.47
CA HIS A 7 -3.85 1.13 -4.34
C HIS A 7 -4.95 0.17 -4.77
N ALA A 8 -4.56 -1.05 -5.06
CA ALA A 8 -5.48 -2.12 -5.44
C ALA A 8 -4.92 -3.48 -5.03
N HIS A 9 -5.78 -4.37 -4.54
CA HIS A 9 -5.35 -5.64 -3.98
C HIS A 9 -5.62 -6.81 -4.91
N LEU A 10 -4.75 -7.83 -4.82
CA LEU A 10 -4.88 -9.11 -5.50
C LEU A 10 -4.98 -10.24 -4.47
N VAL A 11 -5.79 -11.23 -4.79
CA VAL A 11 -5.82 -12.52 -4.09
C VAL A 11 -5.50 -13.60 -5.12
N PRO A 12 -4.56 -14.52 -4.87
CA PRO A 12 -4.33 -15.65 -5.75
C PRO A 12 -5.61 -16.49 -5.94
N ARG A 13 -5.89 -16.91 -7.16
CA ARG A 13 -7.07 -17.73 -7.46
C ARG A 13 -7.08 -19.06 -6.72
N LYS A 14 -5.89 -19.59 -6.42
CA LYS A 14 -5.68 -20.86 -5.72
C LYS A 14 -4.34 -20.78 -4.99
N PHE A 15 -4.28 -21.29 -3.78
CA PHE A 15 -3.04 -21.48 -3.05
C PHE A 15 -2.54 -22.92 -3.22
N PRO A 16 -1.22 -23.14 -3.42
CA PRO A 16 -0.66 -24.47 -3.49
C PRO A 16 -0.70 -25.15 -2.11
N PRO A 17 -0.57 -26.48 -2.04
CA PRO A 17 -0.33 -27.14 -0.77
C PRO A 17 1.02 -26.68 -0.19
N LEU A 18 1.08 -26.50 1.14
CA LEU A 18 2.34 -26.24 1.81
C LEU A 18 3.28 -27.48 1.78
N PRO A 19 4.59 -27.26 1.85
CA PRO A 19 5.53 -28.32 2.18
C PRO A 19 5.13 -29.03 3.48
N PRO A 20 5.34 -30.35 3.61
CA PRO A 20 4.85 -31.14 4.76
C PRO A 20 5.42 -30.72 6.12
N ASP A 21 6.59 -30.08 6.12
CA ASP A 21 7.33 -29.62 7.30
C ASP A 21 7.02 -28.17 7.69
N VAL A 22 6.17 -27.47 6.92
CA VAL A 22 5.77 -26.09 7.20
C VAL A 22 4.45 -26.05 7.99
N ASP A 23 4.39 -25.20 9.01
CA ASP A 23 3.18 -25.01 9.82
C ASP A 23 2.01 -24.51 8.99
N PRO A 24 0.89 -25.25 8.88
CA PRO A 24 -0.24 -24.85 8.04
C PRO A 24 -1.14 -23.78 8.66
N ARG A 25 -0.93 -23.41 9.90
CA ARG A 25 -1.80 -22.42 10.58
C ARG A 25 -1.76 -21.08 9.89
N GLY A 26 -2.94 -20.56 9.58
CA GLY A 26 -3.11 -19.31 8.86
C GLY A 26 -2.90 -19.41 7.34
N TRP A 27 -2.58 -20.59 6.78
CA TRP A 27 -2.47 -20.77 5.34
C TRP A 27 -3.83 -20.62 4.66
N PRO A 28 -3.96 -19.74 3.66
CA PRO A 28 -5.25 -19.50 3.03
C PRO A 28 -5.60 -20.58 2.00
N SER A 29 -6.90 -20.71 1.74
CA SER A 29 -7.41 -21.46 0.58
C SER A 29 -8.58 -20.73 -0.05
N MET A 30 -8.93 -21.10 -1.30
CA MET A 30 -10.00 -20.49 -2.06
C MET A 30 -11.01 -21.55 -2.48
N GLU A 31 -12.28 -21.35 -2.16
CA GLU A 31 -13.41 -22.19 -2.58
C GLU A 31 -14.26 -21.41 -3.58
N PRO A 32 -14.40 -21.89 -4.84
CA PRO A 32 -15.22 -21.21 -5.83
C PRO A 32 -16.70 -21.23 -5.46
N LEU A 33 -17.40 -20.14 -5.78
CA LEU A 33 -18.87 -20.01 -5.67
C LEU A 33 -19.50 -20.06 -7.07
N GLU A 34 -20.78 -20.44 -7.12
CA GLU A 34 -21.55 -20.58 -8.38
C GLU A 34 -21.68 -19.28 -9.15
N ASP A 35 -21.68 -18.13 -8.46
CA ASP A 35 -21.78 -16.79 -9.04
C ASP A 35 -20.45 -16.23 -9.57
N GLY A 36 -19.39 -17.03 -9.57
CA GLY A 36 -18.06 -16.67 -10.05
C GLY A 36 -17.18 -15.95 -9.04
N ARG A 37 -17.68 -15.68 -7.82
CA ARG A 37 -16.90 -15.24 -6.67
C ARG A 37 -16.17 -16.42 -6.03
N ALA A 38 -15.40 -16.16 -5.00
CA ALA A 38 -14.77 -17.22 -4.22
C ALA A 38 -14.85 -16.92 -2.72
N ARG A 39 -14.88 -17.98 -1.93
CA ARG A 39 -14.79 -17.89 -0.48
C ARG A 39 -13.33 -18.09 -0.08
N MET A 40 -12.71 -17.08 0.53
CA MET A 40 -11.38 -17.22 1.11
C MET A 40 -11.53 -17.83 2.50
N MET A 41 -10.82 -18.93 2.72
CA MET A 41 -10.79 -19.68 3.96
C MET A 41 -9.42 -19.51 4.63
N ILE A 42 -9.40 -19.37 5.96
CA ILE A 42 -8.19 -19.39 6.79
C ILE A 42 -8.49 -20.32 7.97
N ASP A 43 -7.62 -21.27 8.23
CA ASP A 43 -7.79 -22.29 9.29
C ASP A 43 -9.15 -23.02 9.23
N GLY A 44 -9.64 -23.27 8.00
CA GLY A 44 -10.92 -23.95 7.77
C GLY A 44 -12.17 -23.09 8.04
N GLN A 45 -11.99 -21.80 8.34
CA GLN A 45 -13.10 -20.86 8.57
C GLN A 45 -13.18 -19.86 7.42
N GLN A 46 -14.42 -19.49 7.05
CA GLN A 46 -14.62 -18.43 6.07
C GLN A 46 -14.12 -17.10 6.62
N PHE A 47 -13.09 -16.55 5.96
CA PHE A 47 -12.58 -15.23 6.28
C PHE A 47 -13.42 -14.13 5.58
N ARG A 48 -13.55 -14.20 4.25
CA ARG A 48 -14.42 -13.29 3.47
C ARG A 48 -14.78 -13.88 2.11
N VAL A 49 -15.81 -13.32 1.48
CA VAL A 49 -16.11 -13.56 0.06
C VAL A 49 -15.29 -12.57 -0.77
N ILE A 50 -14.63 -13.12 -1.80
CA ILE A 50 -13.73 -12.39 -2.69
C ILE A 50 -14.42 -12.22 -4.05
N GLU A 51 -14.53 -10.99 -4.52
CA GLU A 51 -15.05 -10.68 -5.84
C GLU A 51 -14.14 -11.20 -6.96
N ARG A 52 -14.72 -11.61 -8.09
CA ARG A 52 -14.00 -12.24 -9.19
C ARG A 52 -12.80 -11.41 -9.68
N ALA A 53 -12.94 -10.10 -9.75
CA ALA A 53 -11.88 -9.20 -10.22
C ALA A 53 -10.64 -9.16 -9.31
N TYR A 54 -10.66 -9.73 -8.10
CA TYR A 54 -9.47 -9.86 -7.27
C TYR A 54 -8.49 -10.93 -7.79
N PHE A 55 -8.99 -11.98 -8.48
CA PHE A 55 -8.21 -13.17 -8.87
C PHE A 55 -8.33 -13.55 -10.34
N ASP A 56 -9.16 -12.85 -11.10
CA ASP A 56 -9.39 -13.09 -12.53
C ASP A 56 -8.93 -11.87 -13.34
N PRO A 57 -7.85 -11.97 -14.12
CA PRO A 57 -7.29 -10.85 -14.86
C PRO A 57 -8.28 -10.22 -15.85
N ASP A 58 -9.10 -11.02 -16.55
CA ASP A 58 -10.06 -10.49 -17.53
C ASP A 58 -11.17 -9.69 -16.86
N ALA A 59 -11.68 -10.19 -15.72
CA ALA A 59 -12.65 -9.45 -14.93
C ALA A 59 -12.08 -8.15 -14.38
N ARG A 60 -10.79 -8.16 -13.97
CA ARG A 60 -10.08 -6.98 -13.49
C ARG A 60 -9.86 -5.96 -14.59
N LEU A 61 -9.39 -6.37 -15.76
CA LEU A 61 -9.19 -5.48 -16.92
C LEU A 61 -10.51 -4.81 -17.30
N LYS A 62 -11.61 -5.58 -17.36
CA LYS A 62 -12.93 -5.02 -17.61
C LYS A 62 -13.35 -3.99 -16.56
N TRP A 63 -13.07 -4.26 -15.28
CA TRP A 63 -13.35 -3.32 -14.21
C TRP A 63 -12.50 -2.04 -14.36
N MET A 64 -11.21 -2.16 -14.66
CA MET A 64 -10.33 -1.01 -14.92
C MET A 64 -10.82 -0.16 -16.09
N ASP A 65 -11.23 -0.80 -17.20
CA ASP A 65 -11.74 -0.08 -18.38
C ASP A 65 -13.02 0.70 -18.06
N GLN A 66 -13.91 0.12 -17.27
CA GLN A 66 -15.13 0.77 -16.80
C GLN A 66 -14.88 2.00 -15.94
N HIS A 67 -13.73 2.04 -15.23
CA HIS A 67 -13.36 3.14 -14.33
C HIS A 67 -12.28 4.06 -14.90
N GLY A 68 -11.92 3.90 -16.19
CA GLY A 68 -10.93 4.75 -16.86
C GLY A 68 -9.49 4.59 -16.34
N ILE A 69 -9.16 3.43 -15.73
CA ILE A 69 -7.85 3.13 -15.17
C ILE A 69 -6.95 2.58 -16.27
N ALA A 70 -5.91 3.33 -16.63
CA ALA A 70 -4.95 2.94 -17.65
C ALA A 70 -3.95 1.91 -17.13
N LEU A 71 -3.44 2.10 -15.91
CA LEU A 71 -2.51 1.21 -15.23
C LEU A 71 -2.93 1.06 -13.77
N GLN A 72 -2.94 -0.16 -13.27
CA GLN A 72 -3.22 -0.46 -11.87
C GLN A 72 -2.01 -1.10 -11.19
N VAL A 73 -1.67 -0.61 -10.01
CA VAL A 73 -0.66 -1.20 -9.14
C VAL A 73 -1.34 -2.21 -8.25
N VAL A 74 -0.99 -3.46 -8.41
CA VAL A 74 -1.56 -4.55 -7.61
C VAL A 74 -0.60 -4.97 -6.51
N SER A 75 -1.14 -5.16 -5.32
CA SER A 75 -0.44 -5.61 -4.12
C SER A 75 -1.19 -6.78 -3.47
N PRO A 76 -0.59 -7.52 -2.53
CA PRO A 76 -1.32 -8.52 -1.76
C PRO A 76 -2.50 -7.88 -1.01
N LEU A 77 -3.60 -8.63 -0.86
CA LEU A 77 -4.62 -8.23 0.11
C LEU A 77 -3.98 -8.10 1.51
N PRO A 78 -4.22 -7.05 2.31
CA PRO A 78 -3.51 -6.82 3.59
C PRO A 78 -3.55 -8.01 4.54
N GLU A 79 -4.62 -8.80 4.50
CA GLU A 79 -4.74 -10.03 5.27
C GLU A 79 -3.82 -11.16 4.80
N LEU A 80 -3.20 -11.03 3.62
CA LEU A 80 -2.19 -11.96 3.10
C LEU A 80 -0.75 -11.53 3.43
N LEU A 81 -0.53 -10.35 4.01
CA LEU A 81 0.84 -9.91 4.38
C LEU A 81 1.55 -10.85 5.36
N GLY A 82 0.79 -11.63 6.12
CA GLY A 82 1.31 -12.77 6.87
C GLY A 82 2.25 -12.44 8.03
N HIS A 83 2.31 -11.18 8.48
CA HIS A 83 3.25 -10.71 9.51
C HIS A 83 3.04 -11.34 10.90
N TRP A 84 2.00 -12.13 11.06
CA TRP A 84 1.63 -12.86 12.28
C TRP A 84 1.78 -14.38 12.14
N LEU A 85 2.18 -14.86 10.96
CA LEU A 85 2.38 -16.29 10.69
C LEU A 85 3.74 -16.74 11.21
N ALA A 86 3.92 -18.06 11.36
CA ALA A 86 5.23 -18.65 11.51
C ALA A 86 6.14 -18.24 10.33
N VAL A 87 7.43 -18.06 10.58
CA VAL A 87 8.37 -17.51 9.60
C VAL A 87 8.37 -18.31 8.30
N ASP A 88 8.42 -19.65 8.40
CA ASP A 88 8.46 -20.51 7.20
C ASP A 88 7.17 -20.39 6.39
N THR A 89 6.00 -20.38 7.05
CA THR A 89 4.70 -20.17 6.41
C THR A 89 4.62 -18.81 5.72
N ALA A 90 5.11 -17.75 6.38
CA ALA A 90 5.15 -16.41 5.82
C ALA A 90 6.09 -16.33 4.59
N CYS A 91 7.23 -17.02 4.61
CA CYS A 91 8.14 -17.10 3.47
C CYS A 91 7.48 -17.77 2.27
N GLU A 92 6.82 -18.93 2.46
CA GLU A 92 6.10 -19.62 1.39
C GLU A 92 4.99 -18.75 0.81
N LEU A 93 4.22 -18.08 1.67
CA LEU A 93 3.16 -17.19 1.23
C LEU A 93 3.71 -16.00 0.43
N ALA A 94 4.81 -15.39 0.89
CA ALA A 94 5.46 -14.29 0.20
C ALA A 94 6.01 -14.72 -1.17
N ILE A 95 6.74 -15.83 -1.25
CA ILE A 95 7.27 -16.37 -2.51
C ILE A 95 6.13 -16.59 -3.50
N PHE A 96 5.10 -17.31 -3.09
CA PHE A 96 3.97 -17.64 -3.96
C PHE A 96 3.21 -16.41 -4.43
N THR A 97 2.91 -15.47 -3.52
CA THR A 97 2.15 -14.26 -3.85
C THR A 97 2.95 -13.33 -4.75
N ASN A 98 4.24 -13.15 -4.49
CA ASN A 98 5.13 -12.34 -5.31
C ASN A 98 5.21 -12.87 -6.75
N HIS A 99 5.36 -14.19 -6.92
CA HIS A 99 5.34 -14.82 -8.24
C HIS A 99 3.98 -14.63 -8.94
N THR A 100 2.86 -14.76 -8.22
CA THR A 100 1.52 -14.54 -8.78
C THR A 100 1.35 -13.12 -9.31
N ILE A 101 1.80 -12.12 -8.55
CA ILE A 101 1.76 -10.70 -8.96
C ILE A 101 2.68 -10.47 -10.17
N ALA A 102 3.91 -10.99 -10.13
CA ALA A 102 4.88 -10.84 -11.21
C ALA A 102 4.36 -11.44 -12.53
N GLU A 103 3.72 -12.61 -12.47
CA GLU A 103 3.13 -13.26 -13.66
C GLU A 103 1.95 -12.44 -14.21
N LEU A 104 1.08 -11.87 -13.36
CA LEU A 104 0.03 -10.97 -13.81
C LEU A 104 0.60 -9.75 -14.54
N VAL A 105 1.63 -9.12 -13.98
CA VAL A 105 2.31 -7.95 -14.59
C VAL A 105 2.93 -8.32 -15.94
N LYS A 106 3.61 -9.46 -16.02
CA LYS A 106 4.28 -9.93 -17.23
C LYS A 106 3.31 -10.27 -18.35
N THR A 107 2.22 -10.97 -18.02
CA THR A 107 1.24 -11.42 -19.01
C THR A 107 0.32 -10.31 -19.51
N ASN A 108 0.19 -9.20 -18.77
CA ASN A 108 -0.63 -8.05 -19.13
C ASN A 108 0.20 -6.76 -19.16
N SER A 109 1.26 -6.78 -19.96
CA SER A 109 2.22 -5.69 -20.07
C SER A 109 1.54 -4.33 -20.35
N GLY A 110 1.92 -3.32 -19.57
CA GLY A 110 1.39 -1.95 -19.69
C GLY A 110 0.06 -1.70 -18.99
N ARG A 111 -0.60 -2.72 -18.42
CA ARG A 111 -1.84 -2.55 -17.65
C ARG A 111 -1.63 -2.71 -16.14
N PHE A 112 -0.59 -3.40 -15.72
CA PHE A 112 -0.28 -3.63 -14.31
C PHE A 112 1.16 -3.26 -13.96
N ALA A 113 1.35 -2.79 -12.73
CA ALA A 113 2.59 -2.81 -11.99
C ALA A 113 2.36 -3.57 -10.68
N GLY A 114 3.41 -4.09 -10.05
CA GLY A 114 3.25 -4.93 -8.87
C GLY A 114 4.04 -4.41 -7.66
N LEU A 115 3.43 -4.49 -6.50
CA LEU A 115 4.10 -4.45 -5.21
C LEU A 115 4.05 -5.85 -4.61
N GLY A 116 5.20 -6.36 -4.20
CA GLY A 116 5.29 -7.65 -3.52
C GLY A 116 5.13 -7.52 -2.01
N MET A 117 5.53 -8.56 -1.29
CA MET A 117 5.58 -8.61 0.17
C MET A 117 6.83 -9.34 0.66
N LEU A 118 7.17 -9.14 1.94
CA LEU A 118 8.32 -9.74 2.60
C LEU A 118 7.93 -10.38 3.94
N PRO A 119 8.56 -11.47 4.36
CA PRO A 119 8.35 -12.09 5.67
C PRO A 119 9.07 -11.29 6.77
N LEU A 120 8.56 -10.08 7.10
CA LEU A 120 9.23 -9.09 7.95
C LEU A 120 9.45 -9.53 9.40
N GLN A 121 8.85 -10.61 9.86
CA GLN A 121 9.17 -11.23 11.15
C GLN A 121 10.57 -11.85 11.17
N ASP A 122 11.20 -12.05 10.00
CA ASP A 122 12.60 -12.44 9.84
C ASP A 122 13.32 -11.45 8.91
N VAL A 123 14.15 -10.59 9.49
CA VAL A 123 14.86 -9.53 8.77
C VAL A 123 15.86 -10.09 7.77
N ASP A 124 16.58 -11.17 8.11
CA ASP A 124 17.60 -11.75 7.24
C ASP A 124 16.97 -12.39 5.99
N ARG A 125 15.89 -13.15 6.16
CA ARG A 125 15.13 -13.69 5.03
C ARG A 125 14.52 -12.58 4.16
N SER A 126 14.00 -11.54 4.79
CA SER A 126 13.45 -10.37 4.07
C SER A 126 14.51 -9.68 3.22
N VAL A 127 15.68 -9.38 3.77
CA VAL A 127 16.82 -8.78 3.05
C VAL A 127 17.22 -9.65 1.85
N ASN A 128 17.35 -10.96 2.04
CA ASN A 128 17.73 -11.90 0.97
C ASN A 128 16.68 -11.98 -0.15
N MET A 129 15.40 -11.71 0.14
CA MET A 129 14.32 -11.76 -0.85
C MET A 129 14.21 -10.48 -1.70
N VAL A 130 14.75 -9.33 -1.24
CA VAL A 130 14.56 -8.04 -1.93
C VAL A 130 15.07 -8.08 -3.38
N ALA A 131 16.23 -8.65 -3.63
CA ALA A 131 16.81 -8.70 -4.98
C ALA A 131 15.89 -9.43 -5.97
N SER A 132 15.25 -10.52 -5.54
CA SER A 132 14.34 -11.29 -6.38
C SER A 132 13.06 -10.51 -6.75
N LEU A 133 12.59 -9.60 -5.90
CA LEU A 133 11.45 -8.73 -6.25
C LEU A 133 11.80 -7.83 -7.43
N ALA A 134 12.99 -7.23 -7.43
CA ALA A 134 13.47 -6.38 -8.54
C ALA A 134 13.65 -7.20 -9.83
N GLU A 135 14.21 -8.41 -9.74
CA GLU A 135 14.40 -9.34 -10.87
C GLU A 135 13.04 -9.78 -11.47
N MET A 136 12.01 -9.95 -10.65
CA MET A 136 10.64 -10.21 -11.09
C MET A 136 9.98 -8.99 -11.74
N GLY A 137 10.59 -7.80 -11.72
CA GLY A 137 10.05 -6.55 -12.25
C GLY A 137 9.02 -5.86 -11.35
N LEU A 138 8.92 -6.27 -10.08
CA LEU A 138 8.10 -5.57 -9.09
C LEU A 138 8.68 -4.19 -8.77
N ARG A 139 7.83 -3.24 -8.40
CA ARG A 139 8.20 -1.84 -8.18
C ARG A 139 8.34 -1.45 -6.71
N GLY A 140 8.14 -2.39 -5.83
CA GLY A 140 8.20 -2.19 -4.40
C GLY A 140 7.52 -3.29 -3.64
N ILE A 141 7.19 -2.98 -2.39
CA ILE A 141 6.44 -3.87 -1.49
C ILE A 141 5.26 -3.13 -0.86
N GLU A 142 4.21 -3.88 -0.54
CA GLU A 142 3.23 -3.46 0.45
C GLU A 142 3.59 -4.08 1.81
N VAL A 143 3.46 -3.28 2.86
CA VAL A 143 3.72 -3.70 4.24
C VAL A 143 2.62 -3.24 5.17
N GLY A 144 2.41 -3.98 6.24
CA GLY A 144 1.57 -3.51 7.34
C GLY A 144 2.22 -2.34 8.10
N SER A 145 1.39 -1.51 8.73
CA SER A 145 1.82 -0.45 9.67
C SER A 145 2.61 -0.98 10.85
N ASN A 146 2.45 -2.29 11.12
CA ASN A 146 3.17 -3.02 12.17
C ASN A 146 3.42 -4.47 11.78
N VAL A 147 4.39 -5.10 12.42
CA VAL A 147 4.73 -6.51 12.30
C VAL A 147 4.61 -7.14 13.69
N GLY A 148 3.53 -7.88 13.92
CA GLY A 148 3.25 -8.49 15.22
C GLY A 148 3.17 -7.49 16.37
N GLY A 149 2.64 -6.28 16.11
CA GLY A 149 2.53 -5.19 17.08
C GLY A 149 3.78 -4.30 17.19
N ARG A 150 4.88 -4.63 16.53
CA ARG A 150 6.08 -3.77 16.42
C ARG A 150 5.89 -2.79 15.28
N SER A 151 6.11 -1.49 15.50
CA SER A 151 6.02 -0.49 14.44
C SER A 151 6.90 -0.85 13.24
N ILE A 152 6.38 -0.68 12.04
CA ILE A 152 7.19 -0.86 10.81
C ILE A 152 8.37 0.13 10.73
N ALA A 153 8.30 1.25 11.44
CA ALA A 153 9.38 2.23 11.51
C ALA A 153 10.49 1.88 12.54
N ASP A 154 10.40 0.71 13.20
CA ASP A 154 11.44 0.25 14.14
C ASP A 154 12.78 0.08 13.41
N PRO A 155 13.91 0.59 13.96
CA PRO A 155 15.23 0.46 13.36
C PRO A 155 15.68 -0.98 13.06
N VAL A 156 15.04 -1.99 13.62
CA VAL A 156 15.30 -3.40 13.28
C VAL A 156 15.12 -3.68 11.79
N TYR A 157 14.24 -2.91 11.10
CA TYR A 157 13.98 -3.02 9.66
C TYR A 157 14.92 -2.18 8.79
N ASP A 158 15.87 -1.43 9.35
CA ASP A 158 16.78 -0.56 8.59
C ASP A 158 17.52 -1.30 7.47
N ARG A 159 17.93 -2.55 7.71
CA ARG A 159 18.59 -3.38 6.70
C ARG A 159 17.68 -3.69 5.52
N VAL A 160 16.40 -3.91 5.76
CA VAL A 160 15.39 -4.13 4.72
C VAL A 160 15.19 -2.85 3.92
N PHE A 161 15.04 -1.70 4.59
CA PHE A 161 14.89 -0.40 3.93
C PHE A 161 16.12 0.01 3.11
N ALA A 162 17.31 -0.27 3.61
CA ALA A 162 18.56 -0.03 2.88
C ALA A 162 18.58 -0.84 1.58
N GLU A 163 18.18 -2.11 1.64
CA GLU A 163 18.18 -3.00 0.49
C GLU A 163 17.09 -2.62 -0.53
N LEU A 164 15.88 -2.27 -0.07
CA LEU A 164 14.81 -1.75 -0.94
C LEU A 164 15.26 -0.46 -1.65
N ALA A 165 15.89 0.47 -0.92
CA ALA A 165 16.42 1.70 -1.50
C ALA A 165 17.56 1.45 -2.51
N ARG A 166 18.39 0.42 -2.29
CA ARG A 166 19.47 0.02 -3.20
C ARG A 166 18.93 -0.53 -4.52
N HIS A 167 17.80 -1.24 -4.48
CA HIS A 167 17.12 -1.80 -5.66
C HIS A 167 16.08 -0.86 -6.27
N ASP A 168 15.98 0.39 -5.81
CA ASP A 168 14.99 1.38 -6.28
C ASP A 168 13.53 0.91 -6.11
N LEU A 169 13.25 0.17 -5.05
CA LEU A 169 11.94 -0.36 -4.71
C LEU A 169 11.22 0.56 -3.71
N ALA A 170 9.94 0.86 -3.98
CA ALA A 170 9.09 1.67 -3.11
C ALA A 170 8.51 0.83 -1.95
N VAL A 171 8.09 1.50 -0.89
CA VAL A 171 7.35 0.87 0.22
C VAL A 171 6.00 1.55 0.35
N PHE A 172 4.93 0.77 0.24
CA PHE A 172 3.56 1.22 0.48
C PHE A 172 3.06 0.65 1.80
N VAL A 173 2.69 1.52 2.73
CA VAL A 173 2.30 1.15 4.10
C VAL A 173 0.79 1.18 4.23
N HIS A 174 0.21 0.03 4.55
CA HIS A 174 -1.23 -0.13 4.80
C HIS A 174 -1.50 -0.39 6.28
N GLY A 175 -2.55 0.19 6.84
CA GLY A 175 -2.99 -0.10 8.19
C GLY A 175 -3.36 -1.59 8.33
N SER A 176 -2.79 -2.25 9.33
CA SER A 176 -2.99 -3.70 9.49
C SER A 176 -3.07 -4.07 10.96
N ARG A 177 -4.12 -4.83 11.33
CA ARG A 177 -4.36 -5.30 12.71
C ARG A 177 -4.13 -4.20 13.76
N PRO A 178 -4.88 -3.08 13.67
CA PRO A 178 -4.65 -1.90 14.51
C PRO A 178 -4.81 -2.23 15.99
N ALA A 179 -3.90 -1.69 16.79
CA ALA A 179 -3.94 -1.84 18.24
C ALA A 179 -5.16 -1.11 18.83
N GLY A 180 -5.77 -1.70 19.84
CA GLY A 180 -6.92 -1.11 20.54
C GLY A 180 -8.25 -1.26 19.81
N SER A 181 -8.30 -2.04 18.73
CA SER A 181 -9.55 -2.32 17.99
C SER A 181 -10.62 -2.98 18.84
N GLU A 182 -10.23 -3.70 19.89
CA GLU A 182 -11.12 -4.30 20.88
C GLU A 182 -11.94 -3.28 21.68
N ARG A 183 -11.55 -1.99 21.64
CA ARG A 183 -12.27 -0.88 22.32
C ARG A 183 -13.34 -0.25 21.44
N PHE A 184 -13.37 -0.57 20.15
CA PHE A 184 -14.37 0.01 19.25
C PHE A 184 -15.73 -0.61 19.50
N LEU A 185 -16.71 0.21 19.81
CA LEU A 185 -18.10 -0.22 19.92
C LEU A 185 -18.79 -0.15 18.55
N GLY A 186 -19.67 -1.10 18.28
CA GLY A 186 -20.41 -1.19 17.02
C GLY A 186 -20.07 -2.42 16.19
N PRO A 187 -20.46 -2.46 14.93
CA PRO A 187 -20.17 -3.61 14.06
C PRO A 187 -18.66 -3.71 13.72
N PRO A 188 -18.17 -4.91 13.37
CA PRO A 188 -16.75 -5.14 13.08
C PRO A 188 -16.13 -4.20 12.03
N ILE A 189 -16.95 -3.65 11.11
CA ILE A 189 -16.51 -2.68 10.10
C ILE A 189 -15.93 -1.39 10.72
N MET A 190 -16.19 -1.09 12.00
CA MET A 190 -15.59 0.05 12.70
C MET A 190 -14.08 -0.01 12.71
N ASN A 191 -13.48 -1.19 12.57
CA ASN A 191 -12.05 -1.35 12.38
C ASN A 191 -11.55 -0.70 11.07
N ASN A 192 -12.33 -0.78 10.00
CA ASN A 192 -12.00 -0.11 8.72
C ASN A 192 -12.24 1.39 8.80
N VAL A 193 -13.26 1.83 9.57
CA VAL A 193 -13.61 3.25 9.69
C VAL A 193 -12.57 4.04 10.47
N ILE A 194 -12.07 3.51 11.57
CA ILE A 194 -11.19 4.24 12.49
C ILE A 194 -9.86 3.53 12.77
N GLY A 195 -9.87 2.20 12.92
CA GLY A 195 -8.69 1.44 13.30
C GLY A 195 -7.59 1.52 12.26
N ILE A 196 -7.87 1.14 11.02
CA ILE A 196 -6.91 1.16 9.90
C ILE A 196 -6.36 2.58 9.66
N PRO A 197 -7.17 3.66 9.56
CA PRO A 197 -6.64 5.02 9.44
C PRO A 197 -5.78 5.48 10.62
N GLN A 198 -6.14 5.13 11.85
CA GLN A 198 -5.32 5.45 13.03
C GLN A 198 -3.97 4.74 13.01
N ASP A 199 -3.94 3.50 12.57
CA ASP A 199 -2.71 2.72 12.53
C ASP A 199 -1.75 3.23 11.42
N CYS A 200 -2.28 3.68 10.28
CA CYS A 200 -1.52 4.42 9.28
C CYS A 200 -0.89 5.69 9.87
N ALA A 201 -1.68 6.47 10.62
CA ALA A 201 -1.18 7.68 11.26
C ALA A 201 -0.08 7.41 12.29
N ALA A 202 -0.20 6.34 13.06
CA ALA A 202 0.81 5.90 14.01
C ALA A 202 2.12 5.49 13.32
N ALA A 203 2.03 4.80 12.17
CA ALA A 203 3.19 4.46 11.36
C ALA A 203 3.90 5.71 10.83
N ILE A 204 3.16 6.69 10.27
CA ILE A 204 3.73 7.95 9.76
C ILE A 204 4.46 8.70 10.88
N ALA A 205 3.79 8.87 12.03
CA ALA A 205 4.40 9.51 13.19
C ALA A 205 5.69 8.81 13.64
N SER A 206 5.72 7.48 13.60
CA SER A 206 6.88 6.66 13.95
C SER A 206 8.01 6.82 12.93
N PHE A 207 7.74 6.84 11.62
CA PHE A 207 8.73 7.09 10.57
C PHE A 207 9.39 8.47 10.72
N ILE A 208 8.61 9.51 11.07
CA ILE A 208 9.14 10.84 11.37
C ILE A 208 9.99 10.80 12.64
N ALA A 209 9.45 10.24 13.72
CA ALA A 209 10.12 10.22 15.02
C ALA A 209 11.45 9.43 15.01
N THR A 210 11.58 8.40 14.17
CA THR A 210 12.78 7.60 14.02
C THR A 210 13.71 8.09 12.90
N ASP A 211 13.35 9.16 12.19
CA ASP A 211 14.16 9.81 11.14
C ASP A 211 14.61 8.86 10.03
N VAL A 212 13.72 8.00 9.57
CA VAL A 212 14.02 6.92 8.62
C VAL A 212 14.59 7.45 7.29
N LEU A 213 14.04 8.56 6.76
CA LEU A 213 14.52 9.13 5.49
C LEU A 213 15.90 9.81 5.60
N ALA A 214 16.34 10.20 6.80
CA ALA A 214 17.73 10.64 7.00
C ALA A 214 18.70 9.46 6.87
N ARG A 215 18.30 8.28 7.35
CA ARG A 215 19.10 7.05 7.20
C ARG A 215 19.00 6.45 5.79
N HIS A 216 17.84 6.60 5.15
CA HIS A 216 17.55 6.03 3.83
C HIS A 216 16.98 7.08 2.86
N PRO A 217 17.78 8.09 2.42
CA PRO A 217 17.28 9.25 1.69
C PRO A 217 16.74 8.94 0.29
N LYS A 218 17.00 7.76 -0.25
CA LYS A 218 16.47 7.28 -1.53
C LYS A 218 15.19 6.44 -1.37
N LEU A 219 14.81 6.09 -0.14
CA LEU A 219 13.63 5.29 0.11
C LEU A 219 12.37 6.10 -0.22
N ARG A 220 11.47 5.52 -1.00
CA ARG A 220 10.18 6.11 -1.30
C ARG A 220 9.11 5.44 -0.46
N LEU A 221 8.44 6.23 0.38
CA LEU A 221 7.40 5.79 1.30
C LEU A 221 6.05 6.34 0.86
N GLY A 222 5.07 5.46 0.68
CA GLY A 222 3.67 5.78 0.43
C GLY A 222 2.78 5.23 1.53
N PHE A 223 1.64 5.87 1.78
CA PHE A 223 0.73 5.51 2.86
C PHE A 223 -0.71 5.43 2.35
N ALA A 224 -1.40 4.38 2.76
CA ALA A 224 -2.79 4.14 2.42
C ALA A 224 -3.74 5.13 3.12
N HIS A 225 -4.95 5.27 2.55
CA HIS A 225 -6.08 6.03 3.11
C HIS A 225 -5.74 7.49 3.43
N GLY A 226 -5.00 8.15 2.52
CA GLY A 226 -4.58 9.54 2.70
C GLY A 226 -3.67 9.75 3.91
N GLY A 227 -2.98 8.70 4.38
CA GLY A 227 -2.21 8.73 5.62
C GLY A 227 -3.08 8.67 6.88
N GLY A 228 -4.33 8.24 6.73
CA GLY A 228 -5.27 8.09 7.83
C GLY A 228 -5.58 9.40 8.54
N THR A 229 -5.49 9.42 9.86
CA THR A 229 -5.78 10.60 10.68
C THR A 229 -4.55 11.51 10.90
N PHE A 230 -3.40 11.23 10.25
CA PHE A 230 -2.15 11.94 10.54
C PHE A 230 -2.23 13.44 10.23
N ALA A 231 -2.91 13.84 9.15
CA ALA A 231 -3.06 15.26 8.79
C ALA A 231 -3.69 16.09 9.93
N ALA A 232 -4.62 15.51 10.68
CA ALA A 232 -5.27 16.19 11.80
C ALA A 232 -4.36 16.41 13.03
N VAL A 233 -3.26 15.66 13.12
CA VAL A 233 -2.29 15.76 14.24
C VAL A 233 -0.94 16.33 13.81
N LEU A 234 -0.75 16.67 12.54
CA LEU A 234 0.50 17.20 12.01
C LEU A 234 0.96 18.46 12.76
N ASP A 235 0.06 19.44 12.94
CA ASP A 235 0.37 20.68 13.66
C ASP A 235 0.79 20.41 15.11
N ARG A 236 0.11 19.47 15.76
CA ARG A 236 0.46 19.07 17.12
C ARG A 236 1.83 18.43 17.17
N MET A 237 2.17 17.55 16.21
CA MET A 237 3.48 16.92 16.15
C MET A 237 4.58 17.93 15.86
N ASP A 238 4.33 18.89 14.96
CA ASP A 238 5.26 19.96 14.64
C ASP A 238 5.50 20.89 15.86
N PHE A 239 4.44 21.23 16.59
CA PHE A 239 4.56 21.97 17.85
C PHE A 239 5.42 21.22 18.88
N VAL A 240 5.15 19.92 19.09
CA VAL A 240 5.95 19.08 20.01
C VAL A 240 7.41 19.01 19.55
N TRP A 241 7.67 18.91 18.25
CA TRP A 241 9.03 18.91 17.72
C TRP A 241 9.75 20.24 17.99
N ARG A 242 9.08 21.38 17.84
CA ARG A 242 9.68 22.71 18.14
C ARG A 242 9.96 22.90 19.63
N GLU A 243 9.02 22.50 20.49
CA GLU A 243 9.11 22.82 21.93
C GLU A 243 9.86 21.77 22.74
N PHE A 244 9.87 20.52 22.32
CA PHE A 244 10.41 19.41 23.12
C PHE A 244 11.67 18.81 22.49
N PRO A 245 12.85 18.98 23.14
CA PRO A 245 14.12 18.44 22.63
C PRO A 245 14.10 16.94 22.38
N ALA A 246 13.31 16.19 23.12
CA ALA A 246 13.24 14.73 22.98
C ALA A 246 12.93 14.29 21.53
N LEU A 247 11.96 14.92 20.85
CA LEU A 247 11.63 14.60 19.47
C LEU A 247 12.66 15.16 18.48
N ARG A 248 13.19 16.37 18.71
CA ARG A 248 14.28 16.94 17.87
C ARG A 248 15.58 16.14 17.92
N ASN A 249 15.82 15.44 19.01
CA ASN A 249 17.02 14.63 19.15
C ASN A 249 17.00 13.39 18.25
N THR A 250 15.80 12.86 17.95
CA THR A 250 15.60 11.68 17.11
C THR A 250 15.24 12.04 15.67
N SER A 251 14.41 13.07 15.45
CA SER A 251 14.01 13.55 14.12
C SER A 251 14.69 14.90 13.84
N LYS A 252 15.59 14.96 12.85
CA LYS A 252 16.41 16.15 12.55
C LYS A 252 15.69 17.19 11.70
N VAL A 253 14.66 16.79 10.97
CA VAL A 253 13.80 17.68 10.18
C VAL A 253 12.44 17.80 10.81
N SER A 254 11.74 18.91 10.52
CA SER A 254 10.40 19.11 11.06
C SER A 254 9.40 18.09 10.48
N PRO A 255 8.35 17.74 11.23
CA PRO A 255 7.28 16.89 10.71
C PRO A 255 6.69 17.40 9.39
N ARG A 256 6.55 18.72 9.20
CA ARG A 256 6.05 19.32 7.96
C ARG A 256 6.98 19.10 6.77
N GLU A 257 8.30 19.19 6.96
CA GLU A 257 9.26 18.88 5.91
C GLU A 257 9.26 17.38 5.56
N TYR A 258 8.98 16.54 6.54
CA TYR A 258 8.91 15.09 6.35
C TYR A 258 7.72 14.69 5.48
N VAL A 259 6.51 15.21 5.77
CA VAL A 259 5.31 14.84 5.01
C VAL A 259 5.42 15.22 3.54
N GLY A 260 6.14 16.28 3.20
CA GLY A 260 6.42 16.65 1.81
C GLY A 260 7.31 15.68 1.04
N LYS A 261 7.91 14.68 1.73
CA LYS A 261 8.74 13.61 1.14
C LYS A 261 8.01 12.28 1.03
N PHE A 262 6.82 12.17 1.62
CA PHE A 262 5.98 10.98 1.57
C PHE A 262 4.96 11.05 0.43
N TYR A 263 4.36 9.91 0.12
CA TYR A 263 3.22 9.82 -0.79
C TYR A 263 1.99 9.33 -0.02
N PHE A 264 0.81 9.80 -0.45
CA PHE A 264 -0.47 9.46 0.19
C PHE A 264 -1.48 9.17 -0.90
N ASP A 265 -2.22 8.08 -0.77
CA ASP A 265 -3.29 7.83 -1.71
C ASP A 265 -4.48 8.79 -1.54
N THR A 266 -5.40 8.74 -2.50
CA THR A 266 -6.58 9.60 -2.50
C THR A 266 -7.81 8.93 -1.89
N ILE A 267 -7.67 7.80 -1.19
CA ILE A 267 -8.81 7.08 -0.62
C ILE A 267 -9.30 7.80 0.65
N THR A 268 -10.05 8.85 0.44
CA THR A 268 -10.60 9.71 1.49
C THR A 268 -12.13 9.75 1.50
N TYR A 269 -12.75 9.14 0.46
CA TYR A 269 -14.20 9.10 0.23
C TYR A 269 -14.88 10.48 0.21
N GLY A 270 -14.11 11.57 0.07
CA GLY A 270 -14.67 12.91 0.04
C GLY A 270 -13.68 13.99 -0.37
N ALA A 271 -14.16 14.95 -1.19
CA ALA A 271 -13.36 16.07 -1.71
C ALA A 271 -12.85 17.02 -0.60
N SER A 272 -13.61 17.21 0.47
CA SER A 272 -13.23 18.13 1.54
C SER A 272 -11.96 17.70 2.25
N TYR A 273 -11.84 16.40 2.58
CA TYR A 273 -10.64 15.89 3.22
C TYR A 273 -9.46 15.82 2.23
N LEU A 274 -9.70 15.50 0.96
CA LEU A 274 -8.64 15.52 -0.05
C LEU A 274 -8.08 16.93 -0.27
N ARG A 275 -8.91 17.99 -0.28
CA ARG A 275 -8.44 19.40 -0.29
C ARG A 275 -7.60 19.72 0.94
N TYR A 276 -8.01 19.24 2.11
CA TYR A 276 -7.24 19.40 3.34
C TYR A 276 -5.86 18.71 3.26
N LEU A 277 -5.77 17.53 2.64
CA LEU A 277 -4.49 16.86 2.39
C LEU A 277 -3.62 17.66 1.42
N ILE A 278 -4.19 18.21 0.32
CA ILE A 278 -3.47 19.06 -0.63
C ILE A 278 -2.87 20.27 0.08
N GLU A 279 -3.65 20.93 0.95
CA GLU A 279 -3.20 22.10 1.70
C GLU A 279 -2.08 21.77 2.68
N ASN A 280 -2.12 20.63 3.35
CA ASN A 280 -1.18 20.28 4.42
C ASN A 280 0.03 19.48 3.95
N PHE A 281 -0.13 18.62 2.95
CA PHE A 281 0.93 17.74 2.45
C PHE A 281 1.50 18.19 1.11
N GLY A 282 0.76 19.00 0.36
CA GLY A 282 1.11 19.43 -0.99
C GLY A 282 0.62 18.46 -2.07
N ILE A 283 0.27 19.02 -3.24
CA ILE A 283 -0.28 18.25 -4.36
C ILE A 283 0.70 17.21 -4.93
N ASP A 284 2.00 17.43 -4.79
CA ASP A 284 3.06 16.56 -5.31
C ASP A 284 3.25 15.26 -4.51
N THR A 285 2.56 15.15 -3.37
CA THR A 285 2.58 13.95 -2.49
C THR A 285 1.40 13.01 -2.75
N LEU A 286 0.36 13.46 -3.47
CA LEU A 286 -0.86 12.67 -3.63
C LEU A 286 -0.79 11.77 -4.85
N ILE A 287 -1.18 10.51 -4.68
CA ILE A 287 -1.25 9.46 -5.71
C ILE A 287 -2.66 8.88 -5.74
N CYS A 288 -3.21 8.67 -6.94
CA CYS A 288 -4.53 8.07 -7.05
C CYS A 288 -4.58 6.65 -6.47
N GLY A 289 -5.65 6.30 -5.76
CA GLY A 289 -5.93 4.97 -5.25
C GLY A 289 -7.43 4.71 -5.19
N THR A 290 -7.85 3.47 -5.49
CA THR A 290 -9.27 3.08 -5.47
C THR A 290 -9.63 2.11 -4.34
N ASP A 291 -8.68 1.34 -3.83
CA ASP A 291 -8.93 0.13 -3.02
C ASP A 291 -9.73 -0.93 -3.81
N GLY A 292 -9.68 -0.80 -5.14
CA GLY A 292 -10.44 -1.66 -6.04
C GLY A 292 -9.78 -3.04 -6.28
N PRO A 293 -10.60 -4.00 -6.67
CA PRO A 293 -12.03 -3.96 -7.00
C PRO A 293 -12.96 -4.27 -5.81
N ALA A 294 -12.63 -3.85 -4.61
CA ALA A 294 -13.38 -4.09 -3.39
C ALA A 294 -14.81 -3.51 -3.43
N ILE A 295 -15.70 -4.07 -2.64
CA ILE A 295 -16.96 -3.41 -2.30
C ILE A 295 -16.62 -2.12 -1.53
N GLY A 296 -17.12 -0.99 -2.04
CA GLY A 296 -16.80 0.32 -1.47
C GLY A 296 -15.54 0.96 -2.03
N ALA A 297 -14.95 0.39 -3.10
CA ALA A 297 -13.88 1.05 -3.84
C ALA A 297 -14.27 2.48 -4.24
N GLN A 298 -13.31 3.40 -4.15
CA GLN A 298 -13.50 4.79 -4.60
C GLN A 298 -13.48 4.85 -6.14
N SER A 299 -14.62 4.60 -6.77
CA SER A 299 -14.73 4.43 -8.22
C SER A 299 -14.83 5.73 -9.03
N GLU A 300 -15.23 6.84 -8.39
CA GLU A 300 -15.39 8.15 -9.04
C GLU A 300 -14.14 9.02 -8.94
N LEU A 301 -12.98 8.36 -9.07
CA LEU A 301 -11.68 8.97 -8.79
C LEU A 301 -11.37 10.17 -9.69
N ASP A 302 -11.72 10.08 -10.99
CA ASP A 302 -11.47 11.18 -11.92
C ASP A 302 -12.31 12.42 -11.61
N MET A 303 -13.59 12.26 -11.27
CA MET A 303 -14.43 13.36 -10.86
C MET A 303 -13.91 14.02 -9.58
N LEU A 304 -13.50 13.21 -8.60
CA LEU A 304 -12.92 13.71 -7.36
C LEU A 304 -11.63 14.51 -7.61
N VAL A 305 -10.73 14.03 -8.45
CA VAL A 305 -9.48 14.72 -8.81
C VAL A 305 -9.77 16.02 -9.54
N ASN A 306 -10.69 16.04 -10.50
CA ASN A 306 -11.09 17.26 -11.20
C ASN A 306 -11.66 18.32 -10.24
N ASP A 307 -12.52 17.89 -9.32
CA ASP A 307 -13.14 18.78 -8.33
C ASP A 307 -12.10 19.45 -7.42
N VAL A 308 -11.16 18.65 -6.86
CA VAL A 308 -10.15 19.20 -5.94
C VAL A 308 -9.07 20.04 -6.62
N CYS A 309 -8.82 19.81 -7.93
CA CYS A 309 -7.86 20.58 -8.72
C CYS A 309 -8.45 21.85 -9.31
N GLY A 310 -9.72 22.16 -9.10
CA GLY A 310 -10.37 23.39 -9.57
C GLY A 310 -10.26 23.60 -11.08
N GLY A 311 -10.23 22.54 -11.89
CA GLY A 311 -10.10 22.56 -13.34
C GLY A 311 -8.66 22.71 -13.86
N SER A 312 -7.64 22.76 -13.00
CA SER A 312 -6.23 22.76 -13.44
C SER A 312 -5.82 21.39 -13.99
N ALA A 313 -5.62 21.29 -15.29
CA ALA A 313 -5.18 20.06 -15.95
C ALA A 313 -3.81 19.60 -15.43
N GLU A 314 -2.87 20.52 -15.22
CA GLU A 314 -1.54 20.21 -14.70
C GLU A 314 -1.60 19.62 -13.28
N ALA A 315 -2.41 20.24 -12.39
CA ALA A 315 -2.62 19.75 -11.04
C ALA A 315 -3.25 18.35 -11.04
N ALA A 316 -4.27 18.16 -11.91
CA ALA A 316 -4.94 16.88 -12.05
C ALA A 316 -4.00 15.77 -12.57
N GLU A 317 -3.12 16.06 -13.54
CA GLU A 317 -2.14 15.10 -14.03
C GLU A 317 -1.12 14.69 -12.96
N LYS A 318 -0.72 15.61 -12.07
CA LYS A 318 0.16 15.28 -10.94
C LYS A 318 -0.45 14.16 -10.11
N ILE A 319 -1.70 14.31 -9.69
CA ILE A 319 -2.41 13.33 -8.86
C ILE A 319 -2.69 12.06 -9.65
N ARG A 320 -3.21 12.18 -10.90
CA ARG A 320 -3.62 11.04 -11.71
C ARG A 320 -2.49 10.07 -12.02
N TRP A 321 -1.29 10.56 -12.30
CA TRP A 321 -0.23 9.66 -12.74
C TRP A 321 1.21 10.12 -12.46
N ARG A 322 1.54 11.42 -12.51
CA ARG A 322 2.95 11.87 -12.42
C ARG A 322 3.57 11.53 -11.08
N ASN A 323 2.83 11.72 -10.00
CA ASN A 323 3.30 11.40 -8.64
C ASN A 323 3.46 9.89 -8.47
N ALA A 324 2.50 9.10 -8.94
CA ALA A 324 2.57 7.64 -8.93
C ALA A 324 3.78 7.12 -9.73
N ALA A 325 4.03 7.70 -10.90
CA ALA A 325 5.20 7.35 -11.72
C ALA A 325 6.52 7.64 -10.97
N ARG A 326 6.63 8.75 -10.25
CA ARG A 326 7.80 9.06 -9.40
C ARG A 326 7.89 8.10 -8.23
N PHE A 327 6.78 7.85 -7.54
CA PHE A 327 6.73 6.92 -6.39
C PHE A 327 7.21 5.52 -6.77
N LEU A 328 6.83 5.02 -7.94
CA LEU A 328 7.11 3.65 -8.39
C LEU A 328 8.36 3.53 -9.28
N GLY A 329 9.04 4.63 -9.59
CA GLY A 329 10.17 4.61 -10.54
C GLY A 329 9.75 4.28 -11.98
N LEU A 330 8.54 4.68 -12.40
CA LEU A 330 7.97 4.39 -13.74
C LEU A 330 8.17 5.54 -14.74
N THR A 331 8.98 6.53 -14.45
CA THR A 331 9.10 7.76 -15.24
C THR A 331 9.52 7.54 -16.70
N GLY A 332 10.32 6.48 -16.96
CA GLY A 332 10.72 6.11 -18.33
C GLY A 332 9.67 5.30 -19.11
N ILE A 333 8.73 4.66 -18.40
CA ILE A 333 7.71 3.78 -19.01
C ILE A 333 6.48 4.60 -19.40
N VAL A 334 6.08 5.53 -18.56
CA VAL A 334 4.86 6.34 -18.75
C VAL A 334 5.08 7.46 -19.75
N GLY A 335 6.30 7.99 -19.88
CA GLY A 335 6.65 9.01 -20.89
C GLY A 335 6.55 8.53 -22.34
N ALA A 336 6.60 7.22 -22.59
CA ALA A 336 6.43 6.63 -23.92
C ALA A 336 4.96 6.35 -24.29
N GLN A 337 4.04 6.39 -23.32
CA GLN A 337 2.60 6.11 -23.49
C GLN A 337 1.70 7.32 -23.16
N GLY A 338 2.30 8.50 -22.91
CA GLY A 338 1.56 9.74 -22.63
C GLY A 338 0.62 10.11 -23.79
N PRO A 339 -0.44 10.91 -23.55
CA PRO A 339 -1.43 11.26 -24.56
C PRO A 339 -0.74 12.10 -25.67
N GLY A 340 -0.42 11.48 -26.78
CA GLY A 340 0.13 12.19 -27.94
C GLY A 340 1.12 11.43 -28.84
N ASN A 341 1.03 10.12 -28.94
CA ASN A 341 1.63 9.37 -30.05
C ASN A 341 0.65 8.36 -30.61
#